data_40b51299addd4e336364405502063fdd
#
_entry.id   40b51299addd4e336364405502063fdd
#
_cell.length_a   1.000
_cell.length_b   1.000
_cell.length_c   1.000
_cell.angle_alpha   90.00
_cell.angle_beta   90.00
_cell.angle_gamma   90.00
#
_symmetry.space_group_name_H-M   'P 1'
#
loop_
_entity.id
_entity.type
_entity.pdbx_description
1 polymer ?
#
loop_
_entity_poly.entity_id
_entity_poly.type
_entity_poly.pdbx_seq_one_letter_code
_entity_poly.pdbx_strand_id
1 'polypeptide(L)'
;MRTNRHKTRRENSVRTTIRDAALCLAASDRVIPTLESLVQETGLSAAEIEAHFPSMDDMAVEIRKVAEDLFSDLEDAMPAKGALIPMLEDLAVLRARYYEAAADFKHLGDAGGRFLPSVATSQAIRAARYRARLTEMLEPHCLGKTADVVAKVEMMTSWDSWRHLRGVQRLSVDQAVDLLKSVLTAVASQVNRHALAE
;
A
#
# COMPACT_ATOMS: atom_id res chain seq x y z
N MET A 1 -6.09 37.20 21.20
CA MET A 1 -6.44 36.18 20.17
C MET A 1 -5.37 35.93 19.08
N ARG A 2 -4.41 36.86 18.81
CA ARG A 2 -3.34 36.68 17.79
C ARG A 2 -2.25 35.69 18.21
N THR A 3 -1.90 35.56 19.47
CA THR A 3 -0.76 34.74 19.98
C THR A 3 -1.00 33.22 19.81
N ASN A 4 -2.26 32.76 19.90
CA ASN A 4 -2.59 31.33 19.79
C ASN A 4 -2.48 30.81 18.34
N ARG A 5 -2.81 31.63 17.33
CA ARG A 5 -2.70 31.26 15.91
C ARG A 5 -1.23 31.08 15.46
N HIS A 6 -0.32 31.91 15.96
CA HIS A 6 1.11 31.80 15.62
C HIS A 6 1.75 30.57 16.27
N LYS A 7 1.37 30.23 17.50
CA LYS A 7 1.85 29.05 18.20
C LYS A 7 1.41 27.77 17.46
N THR A 8 0.13 27.64 17.16
CA THR A 8 -0.43 26.49 16.42
C THR A 8 0.20 26.32 15.03
N ARG A 9 0.47 27.43 14.30
CA ARG A 9 1.11 27.38 12.98
C ARG A 9 2.56 26.91 13.06
N ARG A 10 3.30 27.30 14.10
CA ARG A 10 4.69 26.87 14.34
C ARG A 10 4.73 25.40 14.76
N GLU A 11 3.85 24.97 15.64
CA GLU A 11 3.71 23.57 16.07
C GLU A 11 3.39 22.65 14.89
N ASN A 12 2.45 23.03 14.01
CA ASN A 12 2.14 22.30 12.80
C ASN A 12 3.32 22.25 11.82
N SER A 13 4.12 23.33 11.72
CA SER A 13 5.31 23.38 10.88
C SER A 13 6.39 22.41 11.38
N VAL A 14 6.65 22.37 12.69
CA VAL A 14 7.64 21.46 13.30
C VAL A 14 7.18 20.00 13.12
N ARG A 15 5.92 19.72 13.40
CA ARG A 15 5.35 18.37 13.19
C ARG A 15 5.49 17.89 11.75
N THR A 16 5.24 18.77 10.79
CA THR A 16 5.43 18.49 9.36
C THR A 16 6.90 18.22 9.03
N THR A 17 7.83 19.03 9.55
CA THR A 17 9.27 18.82 9.34
C THR A 17 9.74 17.47 9.85
N ILE A 18 9.33 17.06 11.05
CA ILE A 18 9.70 15.76 11.62
C ILE A 18 9.13 14.60 10.77
N ARG A 19 7.86 14.70 10.37
CA ARG A 19 7.21 13.70 9.52
C ARG A 19 7.92 13.56 8.16
N ASP A 20 8.23 14.67 7.51
CA ASP A 20 8.85 14.67 6.19
C ASP A 20 10.30 14.14 6.26
N ALA A 21 11.04 14.42 7.32
CA ALA A 21 12.32 13.80 7.60
C ALA A 21 12.20 12.29 7.82
N ALA A 22 11.19 11.84 8.56
CA ALA A 22 10.93 10.41 8.76
C ALA A 22 10.62 9.69 7.44
N LEU A 23 9.83 10.32 6.56
CA LEU A 23 9.56 9.78 5.23
C LEU A 23 10.80 9.71 4.36
N CYS A 24 11.64 10.76 4.36
CA CYS A 24 12.88 10.80 3.61
C CYS A 24 13.85 9.70 4.05
N LEU A 25 14.09 9.56 5.35
CA LEU A 25 14.94 8.49 5.90
C LEU A 25 14.41 7.11 5.59
N ALA A 26 13.11 6.91 5.73
CA ALA A 26 12.48 5.62 5.44
C ALA A 26 12.57 5.23 3.95
N ALA A 27 12.40 6.18 3.05
CA ALA A 27 12.53 5.96 1.61
C ALA A 27 13.98 5.62 1.21
N SER A 28 14.97 6.31 1.82
CA SER A 28 16.39 6.10 1.55
C SER A 28 16.89 4.75 2.05
N ASP A 29 16.61 4.42 3.29
CA ASP A 29 17.21 3.28 4.00
C ASP A 29 16.31 2.05 4.04
N ARG A 30 15.03 2.19 3.70
CA ARG A 30 13.99 1.14 3.78
C ARG A 30 13.87 0.53 5.18
N VAL A 31 14.13 1.34 6.21
CA VAL A 31 14.04 0.98 7.62
C VAL A 31 13.18 2.00 8.37
N ILE A 32 12.69 1.61 9.54
CA ILE A 32 12.01 2.56 10.43
C ILE A 32 13.05 3.55 10.94
N PRO A 33 12.84 4.88 10.77
CA PRO A 33 13.72 5.87 11.35
C PRO A 33 13.83 5.73 12.87
N THR A 34 15.02 5.95 13.43
CA THR A 34 15.22 6.04 14.87
C THR A 34 15.10 7.46 15.36
N LEU A 35 14.88 7.65 16.65
CA LEU A 35 14.90 9.00 17.25
C LEU A 35 16.23 9.71 16.97
N GLU A 36 17.36 8.99 17.06
CA GLU A 36 18.69 9.51 16.77
C GLU A 36 18.83 9.98 15.32
N SER A 37 18.37 9.18 14.34
CA SER A 37 18.40 9.56 12.92
C SER A 37 17.51 10.78 12.63
N LEU A 38 16.37 10.91 13.32
CA LEU A 38 15.50 12.08 13.21
C LEU A 38 16.13 13.33 13.81
N VAL A 39 16.84 13.22 14.94
CA VAL A 39 17.62 14.33 15.53
C VAL A 39 18.68 14.82 14.55
N GLN A 40 19.42 13.90 13.93
CA GLN A 40 20.46 14.25 12.95
C GLN A 40 19.88 14.92 11.70
N GLU A 41 18.77 14.40 11.17
CA GLU A 41 18.14 14.91 9.94
C GLU A 41 17.46 16.26 10.15
N THR A 42 16.75 16.45 11.27
CA THR A 42 15.97 17.66 11.53
C THR A 42 16.72 18.76 12.23
N GLY A 43 17.82 18.44 12.95
CA GLY A 43 18.51 19.34 13.85
C GLY A 43 17.73 19.71 15.13
N LEU A 44 16.56 19.06 15.35
CA LEU A 44 15.77 19.25 16.57
C LEU A 44 16.32 18.36 17.69
N SER A 45 16.08 18.76 18.95
CA SER A 45 16.40 17.92 20.08
C SER A 45 15.46 16.72 20.20
N ALA A 46 15.91 15.64 20.83
CA ALA A 46 15.06 14.48 21.11
C ALA A 46 13.77 14.86 21.85
N ALA A 47 13.88 15.75 22.86
CA ALA A 47 12.73 16.24 23.62
C ALA A 47 11.71 17.01 22.76
N GLU A 48 12.16 17.77 21.77
CA GLU A 48 11.25 18.45 20.83
C GLU A 48 10.53 17.46 19.93
N ILE A 49 11.23 16.42 19.43
CA ILE A 49 10.62 15.37 18.62
C ILE A 49 9.58 14.59 19.43
N GLU A 50 9.93 14.15 20.64
CA GLU A 50 9.04 13.41 21.53
C GLU A 50 7.82 14.24 21.99
N ALA A 51 7.95 15.55 22.12
CA ALA A 51 6.82 16.44 22.40
C ALA A 51 5.77 16.43 21.28
N HIS A 52 6.17 16.18 20.02
CA HIS A 52 5.28 16.10 18.88
C HIS A 52 4.84 14.68 18.56
N PHE A 53 5.70 13.70 18.76
CA PHE A 53 5.49 12.28 18.51
C PHE A 53 6.01 11.47 19.72
N PRO A 54 5.15 11.20 20.70
CA PRO A 54 5.52 10.46 21.91
C PRO A 54 6.07 9.06 21.64
N SER A 55 5.70 8.48 20.50
CA SER A 55 6.21 7.18 20.06
C SER A 55 6.36 7.12 18.54
N MET A 56 7.13 6.14 18.07
CA MET A 56 7.24 5.84 16.63
C MET A 56 5.91 5.34 16.06
N ASP A 57 5.04 4.74 16.89
CA ASP A 57 3.72 4.31 16.44
C ASP A 57 2.78 5.51 16.19
N ASP A 58 2.86 6.57 17.02
CA ASP A 58 2.14 7.83 16.76
C ASP A 58 2.61 8.51 15.47
N MET A 59 3.91 8.48 15.19
CA MET A 59 4.47 8.97 13.93
C MET A 59 3.98 8.13 12.73
N ALA A 60 3.94 6.81 12.87
CA ALA A 60 3.44 5.92 11.82
C ALA A 60 1.96 6.18 11.50
N VAL A 61 1.14 6.51 12.51
CA VAL A 61 -0.26 6.92 12.31
C VAL A 61 -0.34 8.19 11.45
N GLU A 62 0.52 9.17 11.69
CA GLU A 62 0.54 10.42 10.92
C GLU A 62 1.01 10.18 9.47
N ILE A 63 2.08 9.40 9.29
CA ILE A 63 2.59 9.01 7.98
C ILE A 63 1.51 8.27 7.18
N ARG A 64 0.76 7.38 7.83
CA ARG A 64 -0.35 6.66 7.21
C ARG A 64 -1.44 7.59 6.68
N LYS A 65 -1.80 8.64 7.44
CA LYS A 65 -2.79 9.64 6.97
C LYS A 65 -2.31 10.32 5.69
N VAL A 66 -1.03 10.69 5.62
CA VAL A 66 -0.45 11.27 4.40
C VAL A 66 -0.54 10.28 3.24
N ALA A 67 -0.24 9.01 3.47
CA ALA A 67 -0.35 7.98 2.43
C ALA A 67 -1.81 7.79 1.97
N GLU A 68 -2.78 7.82 2.90
CA GLU A 68 -4.21 7.77 2.58
C GLU A 68 -4.63 8.97 1.73
N ASP A 69 -4.25 10.19 2.12
CA ASP A 69 -4.58 11.42 1.38
C ASP A 69 -3.99 11.42 -0.04
N LEU A 70 -2.81 10.84 -0.23
CA LEU A 70 -2.11 10.82 -1.52
C LEU A 70 -2.55 9.67 -2.45
N PHE A 71 -2.90 8.52 -1.91
CA PHE A 71 -3.01 7.29 -2.70
C PHE A 71 -4.34 6.54 -2.56
N SER A 72 -5.31 7.03 -1.77
CA SER A 72 -6.61 6.34 -1.58
C SER A 72 -7.31 6.05 -2.90
N ASP A 73 -7.35 7.01 -3.82
CA ASP A 73 -8.00 6.84 -5.12
C ASP A 73 -7.34 5.74 -5.96
N LEU A 74 -6.01 5.64 -5.92
CA LEU A 74 -5.26 4.58 -6.60
C LEU A 74 -5.40 3.23 -5.90
N GLU A 75 -5.35 3.22 -4.57
CA GLU A 75 -5.53 2.00 -3.77
C GLU A 75 -6.91 1.40 -3.96
N ASP A 76 -7.92 2.25 -4.03
CA ASP A 76 -9.32 1.87 -4.15
C ASP A 76 -9.80 1.69 -5.59
N ALA A 77 -8.96 1.96 -6.59
CA ALA A 77 -9.31 1.75 -7.97
C ALA A 77 -9.58 0.27 -8.28
N MET A 78 -10.72 0.02 -8.91
CA MET A 78 -11.14 -1.31 -9.39
C MET A 78 -11.53 -1.21 -10.86
N PRO A 79 -11.39 -2.29 -11.65
CA PRO A 79 -11.82 -2.33 -13.04
C PRO A 79 -13.31 -2.04 -13.21
N ALA A 80 -13.69 -1.50 -14.36
CA ALA A 80 -15.09 -1.42 -14.74
C ALA A 80 -15.69 -2.83 -14.90
N LYS A 81 -17.00 -2.98 -14.60
CA LYS A 81 -17.71 -4.25 -14.78
C LYS A 81 -17.68 -4.66 -16.25
N GLY A 82 -17.39 -5.94 -16.52
CA GLY A 82 -17.26 -6.44 -17.88
C GLY A 82 -16.93 -7.94 -17.94
N ALA A 83 -16.34 -8.39 -19.03
CA ALA A 83 -15.87 -9.76 -19.18
C ALA A 83 -14.65 -10.02 -18.27
N LEU A 84 -14.54 -11.24 -17.73
CA LEU A 84 -13.56 -11.59 -16.70
C LEU A 84 -12.11 -11.29 -17.10
N ILE A 85 -11.69 -11.68 -18.32
CA ILE A 85 -10.29 -11.51 -18.76
C ILE A 85 -9.91 -10.02 -18.84
N PRO A 86 -10.63 -9.14 -19.57
CA PRO A 86 -10.31 -7.71 -19.58
C PRO A 86 -10.32 -7.07 -18.19
N MET A 87 -11.25 -7.45 -17.31
CA MET A 87 -11.28 -6.96 -15.94
C MET A 87 -10.00 -7.32 -15.15
N LEU A 88 -9.52 -8.55 -15.29
CA LEU A 88 -8.29 -8.97 -14.61
C LEU A 88 -7.04 -8.32 -15.21
N GLU A 89 -7.01 -8.07 -16.50
CA GLU A 89 -5.94 -7.33 -17.17
C GLU A 89 -5.90 -5.87 -16.71
N ASP A 90 -7.05 -5.21 -16.61
CA ASP A 90 -7.18 -3.86 -16.07
C ASP A 90 -6.77 -3.80 -14.59
N LEU A 91 -7.14 -4.81 -13.80
CA LEU A 91 -6.73 -4.92 -12.40
C LEU A 91 -5.20 -4.96 -12.25
N ALA A 92 -4.50 -5.71 -13.13
CA ALA A 92 -3.03 -5.74 -13.11
C ALA A 92 -2.43 -4.35 -13.33
N VAL A 93 -2.97 -3.59 -14.27
CA VAL A 93 -2.53 -2.20 -14.55
C VAL A 93 -2.82 -1.27 -13.38
N LEU A 94 -4.01 -1.33 -12.81
CA LEU A 94 -4.40 -0.48 -11.68
C LEU A 94 -3.53 -0.75 -10.45
N ARG A 95 -3.26 -2.03 -10.14
CA ARG A 95 -2.39 -2.41 -9.02
C ARG A 95 -0.94 -1.98 -9.26
N ALA A 96 -0.42 -2.13 -10.47
CA ALA A 96 0.90 -1.65 -10.84
C ALA A 96 1.04 -0.14 -10.62
N ARG A 97 0.08 0.66 -11.10
CA ARG A 97 0.05 2.11 -10.90
C ARG A 97 0.07 2.50 -9.42
N TYR A 98 -0.76 1.84 -8.62
CA TYR A 98 -0.78 2.07 -7.17
C TYR A 98 0.58 1.75 -6.54
N TYR A 99 1.16 0.59 -6.83
CA TYR A 99 2.40 0.16 -6.21
C TYR A 99 3.62 0.98 -6.63
N GLU A 100 3.71 1.41 -7.88
CA GLU A 100 4.79 2.31 -8.30
C GLU A 100 4.66 3.69 -7.63
N ALA A 101 3.45 4.23 -7.52
CA ALA A 101 3.21 5.51 -6.87
C ALA A 101 3.46 5.47 -5.35
N ALA A 102 3.09 4.37 -4.68
CA ALA A 102 3.16 4.23 -3.24
C ALA A 102 4.36 3.41 -2.74
N ALA A 103 5.35 3.13 -3.59
CA ALA A 103 6.44 2.17 -3.30
C ALA A 103 7.15 2.46 -1.97
N ASP A 104 7.55 3.72 -1.73
CA ASP A 104 8.29 4.10 -0.52
C ASP A 104 7.45 3.88 0.74
N PHE A 105 6.16 4.26 0.70
CA PHE A 105 5.24 4.01 1.82
C PHE A 105 4.98 2.52 2.04
N LYS A 106 4.96 1.71 0.98
CA LYS A 106 4.82 0.26 1.08
C LYS A 106 6.06 -0.38 1.71
N HIS A 107 7.25 0.05 1.32
CA HIS A 107 8.50 -0.41 1.94
C HIS A 107 8.58 -0.02 3.42
N LEU A 108 8.18 1.20 3.78
CA LEU A 108 8.10 1.64 5.17
C LEU A 108 7.07 0.79 5.94
N GLY A 109 5.92 0.49 5.34
CA GLY A 109 4.92 -0.41 5.89
C GLY A 109 5.46 -1.82 6.16
N ASP A 110 6.25 -2.39 5.25
CA ASP A 110 6.90 -3.69 5.44
C ASP A 110 7.88 -3.67 6.62
N ALA A 111 8.69 -2.61 6.73
CA ALA A 111 9.62 -2.44 7.86
C ALA A 111 8.87 -2.25 9.18
N GLY A 112 7.80 -1.45 9.19
CA GLY A 112 7.02 -1.10 10.38
C GLY A 112 6.08 -2.20 10.86
N GLY A 113 5.54 -3.01 9.96
CA GLY A 113 4.48 -3.97 10.27
C GLY A 113 4.84 -5.04 11.30
N ARG A 114 6.13 -5.28 11.52
CA ARG A 114 6.62 -6.25 12.52
C ARG A 114 6.75 -5.65 13.93
N PHE A 115 6.85 -4.32 14.04
CA PHE A 115 7.23 -3.65 15.30
C PHE A 115 6.20 -2.60 15.75
N LEU A 116 5.39 -2.09 14.84
CA LEU A 116 4.43 -1.03 15.10
C LEU A 116 2.99 -1.56 14.98
N PRO A 117 2.24 -1.67 16.10
CA PRO A 117 0.90 -2.23 16.11
C PRO A 117 -0.09 -1.50 15.19
N SER A 118 0.02 -0.16 15.10
CA SER A 118 -0.85 0.64 14.22
C SER A 118 -0.63 0.30 12.74
N VAL A 119 0.62 0.02 12.34
CA VAL A 119 0.97 -0.37 10.97
C VAL A 119 0.40 -1.75 10.65
N ALA A 120 0.63 -2.73 11.53
CA ALA A 120 0.10 -4.09 11.37
C ALA A 120 -1.43 -4.10 11.26
N THR A 121 -2.12 -3.37 12.15
CA THR A 121 -3.58 -3.23 12.14
C THR A 121 -4.07 -2.60 10.84
N SER A 122 -3.43 -1.54 10.40
CA SER A 122 -3.79 -0.86 9.15
C SER A 122 -3.59 -1.75 7.91
N GLN A 123 -2.52 -2.54 7.88
CA GLN A 123 -2.27 -3.51 6.80
C GLN A 123 -3.36 -4.58 6.76
N ALA A 124 -3.75 -5.13 7.92
CA ALA A 124 -4.81 -6.13 8.00
C ALA A 124 -6.17 -5.58 7.53
N ILE A 125 -6.53 -4.36 7.93
CA ILE A 125 -7.76 -3.70 7.48
C ILE A 125 -7.76 -3.49 5.96
N ARG A 126 -6.66 -3.01 5.39
CA ARG A 126 -6.55 -2.81 3.92
C ARG A 126 -6.61 -4.12 3.15
N ALA A 127 -5.95 -5.16 3.63
CA ALA A 127 -6.02 -6.48 3.02
C ALA A 127 -7.45 -7.04 3.04
N ALA A 128 -8.16 -6.93 4.16
CA ALA A 128 -9.55 -7.36 4.28
C ALA A 128 -10.47 -6.56 3.32
N ARG A 129 -10.29 -5.24 3.23
CA ARG A 129 -11.04 -4.38 2.31
C ARG A 129 -10.79 -4.76 0.85
N TYR A 130 -9.53 -4.96 0.47
CA TYR A 130 -9.19 -5.37 -0.89
C TYR A 130 -9.80 -6.73 -1.24
N ARG A 131 -9.69 -7.72 -0.35
CA ARG A 131 -10.31 -9.05 -0.53
C ARG A 131 -11.82 -8.97 -0.70
N ALA A 132 -12.52 -8.15 0.09
CA ALA A 132 -13.96 -7.94 -0.05
C ALA A 132 -14.33 -7.40 -1.44
N ARG A 133 -13.58 -6.43 -1.95
CA ARG A 133 -13.79 -5.85 -3.29
C ARG A 133 -13.49 -6.84 -4.41
N LEU A 134 -12.44 -7.67 -4.26
CA LEU A 134 -12.18 -8.76 -5.19
C LEU A 134 -13.32 -9.78 -5.20
N THR A 135 -13.87 -10.11 -4.03
CA THR A 135 -15.00 -11.01 -3.90
C THR A 135 -16.22 -10.46 -4.66
N GLU A 136 -16.58 -9.21 -4.41
CA GLU A 136 -17.70 -8.55 -5.12
C GLU A 136 -17.50 -8.53 -6.65
N MET A 137 -16.27 -8.25 -7.09
CA MET A 137 -15.92 -8.20 -8.52
C MET A 137 -15.99 -9.57 -9.19
N LEU A 138 -15.53 -10.63 -8.51
CA LEU A 138 -15.34 -11.96 -9.11
C LEU A 138 -16.54 -12.89 -8.94
N GLU A 139 -17.37 -12.68 -7.92
CA GLU A 139 -18.53 -13.53 -7.61
C GLU A 139 -19.44 -13.81 -8.82
N PRO A 140 -19.78 -12.81 -9.67
CA PRO A 140 -20.64 -13.07 -10.86
C PRO A 140 -20.04 -14.02 -11.89
N HIS A 141 -18.73 -14.29 -11.82
CA HIS A 141 -17.98 -15.07 -12.81
C HIS A 141 -17.60 -16.49 -12.33
N CYS A 142 -17.72 -16.78 -11.02
CA CYS A 142 -16.99 -17.91 -10.42
C CYS A 142 -17.83 -19.17 -10.12
N LEU A 143 -19.14 -19.18 -10.40
CA LEU A 143 -20.03 -20.36 -10.20
C LEU A 143 -19.77 -21.13 -8.88
N GLY A 144 -19.77 -20.41 -7.74
CA GLY A 144 -19.58 -21.00 -6.41
C GLY A 144 -18.11 -21.26 -5.98
N LYS A 145 -17.11 -21.03 -6.84
CA LYS A 145 -15.69 -21.16 -6.51
C LYS A 145 -14.99 -19.82 -6.22
N THR A 146 -15.75 -18.81 -5.84
CA THR A 146 -15.27 -17.42 -5.67
C THR A 146 -14.07 -17.34 -4.71
N ALA A 147 -14.11 -18.02 -3.58
CA ALA A 147 -13.03 -17.94 -2.58
C ALA A 147 -11.66 -18.41 -3.11
N ASP A 148 -11.63 -19.49 -3.91
CA ASP A 148 -10.39 -20.00 -4.51
C ASP A 148 -9.83 -19.04 -5.56
N VAL A 149 -10.70 -18.47 -6.40
CA VAL A 149 -10.31 -17.50 -7.43
C VAL A 149 -9.84 -16.21 -6.79
N VAL A 150 -10.54 -15.69 -5.76
CA VAL A 150 -10.15 -14.52 -5.00
C VAL A 150 -8.76 -14.70 -4.39
N ALA A 151 -8.48 -15.84 -3.75
CA ALA A 151 -7.18 -16.12 -3.15
C ALA A 151 -6.04 -16.08 -4.19
N LYS A 152 -6.25 -16.66 -5.37
CA LYS A 152 -5.27 -16.63 -6.47
C LYS A 152 -5.04 -15.21 -6.99
N VAL A 153 -6.13 -14.48 -7.28
CA VAL A 153 -6.04 -13.10 -7.78
C VAL A 153 -5.42 -12.18 -6.75
N GLU A 154 -5.83 -12.27 -5.47
CA GLU A 154 -5.24 -11.48 -4.37
C GLU A 154 -3.74 -11.72 -4.25
N MET A 155 -3.30 -12.98 -4.26
CA MET A 155 -1.88 -13.32 -4.20
C MET A 155 -1.11 -12.72 -5.37
N MET A 156 -1.58 -12.90 -6.61
CA MET A 156 -0.90 -12.39 -7.81
C MET A 156 -0.84 -10.86 -7.85
N THR A 157 -1.90 -10.19 -7.39
CA THR A 157 -2.01 -8.73 -7.39
C THR A 157 -1.61 -8.08 -6.06
N SER A 158 -0.92 -8.81 -5.17
CA SER A 158 -0.41 -8.31 -3.89
C SER A 158 0.83 -7.43 -4.06
N TRP A 159 1.13 -6.63 -3.03
CA TRP A 159 2.38 -5.89 -2.95
C TRP A 159 3.61 -6.81 -2.95
N ASP A 160 3.53 -7.95 -2.26
CA ASP A 160 4.65 -8.91 -2.19
C ASP A 160 5.00 -9.48 -3.56
N SER A 161 3.98 -9.83 -4.36
CA SER A 161 4.18 -10.28 -5.74
C SER A 161 4.80 -9.18 -6.59
N TRP A 162 4.28 -7.95 -6.52
CA TRP A 162 4.82 -6.80 -7.24
C TRP A 162 6.27 -6.52 -6.87
N ARG A 163 6.56 -6.43 -5.58
CA ARG A 163 7.91 -6.23 -5.04
C ARG A 163 8.88 -7.32 -5.49
N HIS A 164 8.43 -8.58 -5.56
CA HIS A 164 9.25 -9.68 -6.07
C HIS A 164 9.59 -9.50 -7.56
N LEU A 165 8.60 -9.19 -8.39
CA LEU A 165 8.81 -8.97 -9.82
C LEU A 165 9.78 -7.80 -10.09
N ARG A 166 9.58 -6.68 -9.39
CA ARG A 166 10.38 -5.46 -9.57
C ARG A 166 11.76 -5.53 -8.89
N GLY A 167 11.81 -6.03 -7.66
CA GLY A 167 13.02 -6.00 -6.82
C GLY A 167 13.92 -7.22 -7.00
N VAL A 168 13.36 -8.43 -7.09
CA VAL A 168 14.13 -9.68 -7.18
C VAL A 168 14.37 -10.06 -8.66
N GLN A 169 13.30 -10.11 -9.45
CA GLN A 169 13.41 -10.48 -10.87
C GLN A 169 13.86 -9.31 -11.75
N ARG A 170 13.84 -8.07 -11.23
CA ARG A 170 14.28 -6.84 -11.93
C ARG A 170 13.55 -6.58 -13.25
N LEU A 171 12.32 -7.02 -13.36
CA LEU A 171 11.50 -6.74 -14.53
C LEU A 171 11.20 -5.24 -14.63
N SER A 172 11.07 -4.70 -15.84
CA SER A 172 10.48 -3.36 -16.03
C SER A 172 9.02 -3.35 -15.59
N VAL A 173 8.41 -2.18 -15.45
CA VAL A 173 6.98 -2.06 -15.10
C VAL A 173 6.14 -2.79 -16.15
N ASP A 174 6.40 -2.56 -17.44
CA ASP A 174 5.65 -3.17 -18.53
C ASP A 174 5.80 -4.69 -18.52
N GLN A 175 7.02 -5.22 -18.36
CA GLN A 175 7.26 -6.66 -18.28
C GLN A 175 6.54 -7.30 -17.09
N ALA A 176 6.53 -6.63 -15.93
CA ALA A 176 5.84 -7.11 -14.75
C ALA A 176 4.30 -7.12 -14.94
N VAL A 177 3.76 -6.07 -15.56
CA VAL A 177 2.34 -5.99 -15.91
C VAL A 177 1.96 -7.08 -16.90
N ASP A 178 2.73 -7.28 -17.96
CA ASP A 178 2.47 -8.30 -18.97
C ASP A 178 2.49 -9.72 -18.37
N LEU A 179 3.44 -9.98 -17.47
CA LEU A 179 3.49 -11.24 -16.74
C LEU A 179 2.24 -11.44 -15.86
N LEU A 180 1.84 -10.41 -15.11
CA LEU A 180 0.61 -10.49 -14.29
C LEU A 180 -0.62 -10.73 -15.14
N LYS A 181 -0.79 -10.03 -16.26
CA LYS A 181 -1.88 -10.24 -17.21
C LYS A 181 -1.93 -11.68 -17.70
N SER A 182 -0.78 -12.23 -18.11
CA SER A 182 -0.67 -13.61 -18.58
C SER A 182 -1.12 -14.62 -17.52
N VAL A 183 -0.66 -14.47 -16.27
CA VAL A 183 -1.03 -15.36 -15.17
C VAL A 183 -2.51 -15.21 -14.82
N LEU A 184 -3.04 -13.99 -14.74
CA LEU A 184 -4.44 -13.73 -14.44
C LEU A 184 -5.38 -14.26 -15.55
N THR A 185 -4.97 -14.16 -16.82
CA THR A 185 -5.68 -14.76 -17.94
C THR A 185 -5.74 -16.29 -17.83
N ALA A 186 -4.66 -16.94 -17.36
CA ALA A 186 -4.66 -18.37 -17.09
C ALA A 186 -5.65 -18.75 -15.97
N VAL A 187 -5.73 -17.93 -14.90
CA VAL A 187 -6.73 -18.11 -13.83
C VAL A 187 -8.16 -18.00 -14.38
N ALA A 188 -8.44 -16.95 -15.18
CA ALA A 188 -9.76 -16.79 -15.83
C ALA A 188 -10.12 -17.96 -16.74
N SER A 189 -9.15 -18.47 -17.48
CA SER A 189 -9.36 -19.63 -18.38
C SER A 189 -9.69 -20.92 -17.62
N GLN A 190 -9.19 -21.07 -16.38
CA GLN A 190 -9.58 -22.19 -15.51
C GLN A 190 -11.03 -22.06 -15.04
N VAL A 191 -11.46 -20.85 -14.68
CA VAL A 191 -12.85 -20.56 -14.28
C VAL A 191 -13.81 -20.93 -15.41
N ASN A 192 -13.54 -20.45 -16.62
CA ASN A 192 -14.38 -20.70 -17.79
C ASN A 192 -14.48 -22.18 -18.16
N ARG A 193 -13.39 -22.96 -18.03
CA ARG A 193 -13.43 -24.43 -18.30
C ARG A 193 -14.29 -25.17 -17.30
N HIS A 194 -14.37 -24.79 -16.07
CA HIS A 194 -15.26 -25.43 -15.09
C HIS A 194 -16.72 -25.10 -15.37
N ALA A 195 -17.01 -23.87 -15.84
CA ALA A 195 -18.36 -23.46 -16.22
C ALA A 195 -18.95 -24.26 -17.41
N LEU A 196 -18.08 -24.80 -18.27
CA LEU A 196 -18.49 -25.61 -19.43
C LEU A 196 -18.60 -27.11 -19.12
N ALA A 197 -18.11 -27.54 -17.95
CA ALA A 197 -18.09 -28.97 -17.56
C ALA A 197 -19.22 -29.35 -16.60
N GLU A 198 -20.01 -28.39 -16.12
CA GLU A 198 -21.25 -28.55 -15.34
C GLU A 198 -22.48 -28.36 -16.22
#